data_cd24934777c52f17a1cc5ac2ca98c197
#
_entry.id   cd24934777c52f17a1cc5ac2ca98c197
#
_cell.length_a   1.000
_cell.length_b   1.000
_cell.length_c   1.000
_cell.angle_alpha   90.00
_cell.angle_beta   90.00
_cell.angle_gamma   90.00
#
_symmetry.space_group_name_H-M   'P 1'
#
loop_
_entity.id
_entity.type
_entity.pdbx_description
1 polymer ?
#
loop_
_entity_poly.entity_id
_entity_poly.type
_entity_poly.pdbx_seq_one_letter_code
_entity_poly.pdbx_strand_id
1 'polypeptide(L)'
;ADYARHRVEQAEKNISISDMRRLAEQICNAQYAGKKSGERDTALKNVLNEKFSFEKELARPDITFICECKKASPSKGLIAPDFPYLEIAKEYEAAGAGAISVLTEPKWFLGSNDYLREIAQNVNIPCLRKDFTVDGYMIYEAKTLGASAVLLICAITEKARLREYIEIADSLGLSALVEAHDEHEIEEALDAGARIIGVNNRNLKDFTVDVHNSERLRRLVPKDVMFVAESGIKTAEDIDVLRAASVNGVLIGETMMLSKDKRGMLAKLRGL
;
A
#
# COMPACT_ATOMS: atom_id res chain seq x y z
N ALA A 1 -3.74 -12.18 -12.02
CA ALA A 1 -2.54 -11.90 -12.83
C ALA A 1 -2.90 -11.64 -14.30
N ASP A 2 -3.58 -12.55 -15.02
CA ASP A 2 -3.79 -12.45 -16.47
C ASP A 2 -4.55 -11.20 -16.90
N TYR A 3 -5.60 -10.84 -16.18
CA TYR A 3 -6.33 -9.61 -16.45
C TYR A 3 -5.45 -8.35 -16.24
N ALA A 4 -4.55 -8.37 -15.27
CA ALA A 4 -3.60 -7.27 -15.07
C ALA A 4 -2.60 -7.19 -16.23
N ARG A 5 -2.08 -8.32 -16.72
CA ARG A 5 -1.21 -8.35 -17.93
C ARG A 5 -1.94 -7.76 -19.14
N HIS A 6 -3.19 -8.17 -19.37
CA HIS A 6 -3.98 -7.60 -20.46
C HIS A 6 -4.17 -6.08 -20.32
N ARG A 7 -4.38 -5.56 -19.09
CA ARG A 7 -4.45 -4.10 -18.87
C ARG A 7 -3.15 -3.40 -19.26
N VAL A 8 -2.01 -3.98 -18.92
CA VAL A 8 -0.68 -3.43 -19.32
C VAL A 8 -0.56 -3.40 -20.83
N GLU A 9 -0.85 -4.51 -21.54
CA GLU A 9 -0.83 -4.56 -23.00
C GLU A 9 -1.71 -3.49 -23.66
N GLN A 10 -2.87 -3.17 -23.08
CA GLN A 10 -3.74 -2.09 -23.59
C GLN A 10 -3.16 -0.71 -23.27
N ALA A 11 -2.60 -0.51 -22.09
CA ALA A 11 -1.99 0.75 -21.68
C ALA A 11 -0.76 1.10 -22.54
N GLU A 12 0.08 0.11 -22.86
CA GLU A 12 1.28 0.28 -23.70
C GLU A 12 0.97 0.70 -25.14
N LYS A 13 -0.24 0.42 -25.65
CA LYS A 13 -0.69 0.95 -26.96
C LYS A 13 -0.82 2.46 -26.97
N ASN A 14 -1.10 3.07 -25.81
CA ASN A 14 -1.26 4.52 -25.68
C ASN A 14 0.05 5.19 -25.25
N ILE A 15 0.78 4.61 -24.32
CA ILE A 15 2.05 5.12 -23.82
C ILE A 15 3.00 3.91 -23.69
N SER A 16 4.11 3.92 -24.43
CA SER A 16 5.09 2.84 -24.37
C SER A 16 5.74 2.75 -22.98
N ILE A 17 6.25 1.56 -22.61
CA ILE A 17 6.98 1.40 -21.34
C ILE A 17 8.16 2.36 -21.23
N SER A 18 8.87 2.66 -22.32
CA SER A 18 9.98 3.61 -22.36
C SER A 18 9.53 5.03 -22.07
N ASP A 19 8.37 5.45 -22.61
CA ASP A 19 7.82 6.77 -22.35
C ASP A 19 7.25 6.88 -20.92
N MET A 20 6.58 5.83 -20.44
CA MET A 20 6.07 5.77 -19.07
C MET A 20 7.21 5.85 -18.06
N ARG A 21 8.30 5.11 -18.30
CA ARG A 21 9.53 5.18 -17.50
C ARG A 21 10.11 6.60 -17.49
N ARG A 22 10.25 7.22 -18.65
CA ARG A 22 10.77 8.60 -18.78
C ARG A 22 9.92 9.59 -17.99
N LEU A 23 8.59 9.49 -18.07
CA LEU A 23 7.67 10.33 -17.30
C LEU A 23 7.86 10.14 -15.78
N ALA A 24 7.94 8.89 -15.33
CA ALA A 24 8.15 8.59 -13.91
C ALA A 24 9.49 9.13 -13.40
N GLU A 25 10.57 8.96 -14.17
CA GLU A 25 11.91 9.50 -13.85
C GLU A 25 11.91 11.04 -13.82
N GLN A 26 11.22 11.71 -14.74
CA GLN A 26 11.08 13.17 -14.73
C GLN A 26 10.36 13.68 -13.47
N ILE A 27 9.25 13.02 -13.07
CA ILE A 27 8.52 13.35 -11.85
C ILE A 27 9.42 13.11 -10.62
N CYS A 28 10.12 11.98 -10.58
CA CYS A 28 11.07 11.66 -9.51
C CYS A 28 12.13 12.74 -9.36
N ASN A 29 12.76 13.14 -10.45
CA ASN A 29 13.78 14.18 -10.46
C ASN A 29 13.23 15.54 -10.02
N ALA A 30 12.05 15.93 -10.49
CA ALA A 30 11.40 17.19 -10.11
C ALA A 30 11.05 17.22 -8.61
N GLN A 31 10.50 16.13 -8.07
CA GLN A 31 10.18 16.03 -6.64
C GLN A 31 11.39 16.17 -5.72
N TYR A 32 12.55 15.66 -6.14
CA TYR A 32 13.75 15.65 -5.29
C TYR A 32 14.75 16.75 -5.58
N ALA A 33 14.63 17.46 -6.71
CA ALA A 33 15.48 18.61 -7.06
C ALA A 33 15.20 19.86 -6.19
N GLY A 34 13.99 19.99 -5.64
CA GLY A 34 13.55 21.17 -4.85
C GLY A 34 14.24 21.36 -3.49
N LYS A 35 15.10 20.45 -3.06
CA LYS A 35 15.77 20.53 -1.74
C LYS A 35 16.99 21.46 -1.68
N LYS A 36 17.31 22.24 -2.73
CA LYS A 36 18.50 23.14 -2.75
C LYS A 36 18.21 24.63 -2.49
N SER A 37 16.97 25.07 -2.40
CA SER A 37 16.66 26.48 -2.10
C SER A 37 15.82 26.57 -0.83
N GLY A 38 16.34 27.34 0.15
CA GLY A 38 15.79 27.53 1.50
C GLY A 38 14.49 28.34 1.56
N GLU A 39 13.49 28.01 0.75
CA GLU A 39 12.13 28.57 0.87
C GLU A 39 11.29 27.64 1.73
N ARG A 40 10.86 28.18 2.88
CA ARG A 40 9.88 27.59 3.78
C ARG A 40 8.51 27.58 3.11
N ASP A 41 8.21 26.50 2.36
CA ASP A 41 6.86 26.25 1.94
C ASP A 41 6.30 25.06 2.75
N THR A 42 5.29 25.38 3.54
CA THR A 42 4.42 24.58 4.40
C THR A 42 4.82 23.10 4.65
N ALA A 43 5.04 22.76 5.91
CA ALA A 43 5.45 21.44 6.43
C ALA A 43 4.68 20.22 5.91
N LEU A 44 3.50 20.42 5.33
CA LEU A 44 2.59 19.37 4.82
C LEU A 44 2.99 18.83 3.43
N LYS A 45 3.49 19.66 2.52
CA LYS A 45 3.96 19.20 1.19
C LYS A 45 5.31 18.47 1.23
N ASN A 46 6.04 18.56 2.36
CA ASN A 46 7.38 17.98 2.48
C ASN A 46 7.37 16.44 2.61
N VAL A 47 6.32 15.82 3.17
CA VAL A 47 6.25 14.36 3.38
C VAL A 47 6.14 13.63 2.04
N LEU A 48 5.34 14.12 1.11
CA LEU A 48 5.17 13.50 -0.21
C LEU A 48 6.37 13.72 -1.16
N ASN A 49 7.20 14.72 -0.88
CA ASN A 49 8.42 15.02 -1.62
C ASN A 49 9.65 14.26 -1.09
N GLU A 50 9.46 13.32 -0.16
CA GLU A 50 10.53 12.50 0.38
C GLU A 50 10.49 11.08 -0.20
N LYS A 51 11.71 10.58 -0.55
CA LYS A 51 11.86 9.18 -0.94
C LYS A 51 11.42 8.29 0.23
N PHE A 52 10.73 7.20 -0.11
CA PHE A 52 10.31 6.19 0.86
C PHE A 52 9.45 6.74 2.01
N SER A 53 8.57 7.71 1.70
CA SER A 53 7.67 8.30 2.71
C SER A 53 6.79 7.25 3.41
N PHE A 54 6.40 6.20 2.71
CA PHE A 54 5.63 5.09 3.28
C PHE A 54 6.45 4.30 4.32
N GLU A 55 7.74 4.01 4.05
CA GLU A 55 8.64 3.38 5.03
C GLU A 55 8.85 4.25 6.27
N LYS A 56 8.96 5.57 6.07
CA LYS A 56 9.11 6.51 7.19
C LYS A 56 7.90 6.53 8.13
N GLU A 57 6.70 6.39 7.59
CA GLU A 57 5.50 6.24 8.41
C GLU A 57 5.51 4.92 9.17
N LEU A 58 5.92 3.80 8.54
CA LEU A 58 6.03 2.50 9.20
C LEU A 58 7.14 2.44 10.25
N ALA A 59 8.15 3.30 10.16
CA ALA A 59 9.24 3.38 11.13
C ALA A 59 8.89 4.15 12.41
N ARG A 60 7.67 4.69 12.53
CA ARG A 60 7.22 5.38 13.75
C ARG A 60 7.17 4.42 14.94
N PRO A 61 7.28 4.94 16.19
CA PRO A 61 7.34 4.08 17.39
C PRO A 61 6.11 3.22 17.65
N ASP A 62 4.93 3.64 17.19
CA ASP A 62 3.67 2.89 17.34
C ASP A 62 3.19 2.36 15.98
N ILE A 63 2.26 1.41 16.02
CA ILE A 63 1.64 0.81 14.82
C ILE A 63 1.05 1.89 13.91
N THR A 64 1.47 1.87 12.66
CA THR A 64 0.92 2.72 11.59
C THR A 64 -0.37 2.11 11.06
N PHE A 65 -1.45 2.90 11.04
CA PHE A 65 -2.72 2.50 10.45
C PHE A 65 -2.75 2.91 8.97
N ILE A 66 -2.79 1.90 8.08
CA ILE A 66 -2.97 2.05 6.63
C ILE A 66 -4.45 1.82 6.35
N CYS A 67 -5.20 2.92 6.13
CA CYS A 67 -6.64 2.83 5.87
C CYS A 67 -6.92 2.65 4.39
N GLU A 68 -7.74 1.65 4.03
CA GLU A 68 -7.98 1.28 2.65
C GLU A 68 -9.27 1.85 2.09
N CYS A 69 -9.18 2.57 0.97
CA CYS A 69 -10.31 2.99 0.13
C CYS A 69 -10.67 1.85 -0.82
N LYS A 70 -11.80 1.17 -0.53
CA LYS A 70 -12.22 -0.05 -1.25
C LYS A 70 -13.71 -0.06 -1.53
N LYS A 71 -14.09 -0.03 -2.81
CA LYS A 71 -15.49 -0.06 -3.26
C LYS A 71 -16.11 -1.44 -3.19
N ALA A 72 -15.34 -2.46 -3.58
CA ALA A 72 -15.78 -3.86 -3.64
C ALA A 72 -14.63 -4.83 -3.33
N SER A 73 -14.93 -6.09 -3.07
CA SER A 73 -13.95 -7.17 -2.99
C SER A 73 -14.54 -8.51 -3.41
N PRO A 74 -13.73 -9.49 -3.86
CA PRO A 74 -14.19 -10.83 -4.23
C PRO A 74 -14.93 -11.55 -3.09
N SER A 75 -14.52 -11.34 -1.85
CA SER A 75 -15.09 -12.03 -0.68
C SER A 75 -16.39 -11.42 -0.14
N LYS A 76 -16.65 -10.12 -0.44
CA LYS A 76 -17.80 -9.36 0.12
C LYS A 76 -18.69 -8.76 -0.95
N GLY A 77 -18.31 -8.82 -2.22
CA GLY A 77 -19.00 -8.10 -3.27
C GLY A 77 -18.89 -6.59 -3.11
N LEU A 78 -19.97 -5.87 -3.39
CA LEU A 78 -20.04 -4.42 -3.28
C LEU A 78 -20.13 -3.98 -1.81
N ILE A 79 -19.10 -3.27 -1.34
CA ILE A 79 -18.99 -2.78 0.05
C ILE A 79 -19.58 -1.37 0.18
N ALA A 80 -19.28 -0.50 -0.78
CA ALA A 80 -19.73 0.89 -0.80
C ALA A 80 -20.39 1.20 -2.17
N PRO A 81 -21.72 1.07 -2.29
CA PRO A 81 -22.44 1.45 -3.52
C PRO A 81 -22.20 2.92 -3.89
N ASP A 82 -22.40 3.80 -2.92
CA ASP A 82 -21.94 5.18 -2.98
C ASP A 82 -20.51 5.24 -2.44
N PHE A 83 -19.57 5.65 -3.29
CA PHE A 83 -18.13 5.61 -2.99
C PHE A 83 -17.49 6.99 -3.19
N PRO A 84 -17.73 7.95 -2.28
CA PRO A 84 -17.06 9.24 -2.29
C PRO A 84 -15.60 9.08 -1.80
N TYR A 85 -14.78 8.43 -2.62
CA TYR A 85 -13.40 7.99 -2.27
C TYR A 85 -12.52 9.13 -1.77
N LEU A 86 -12.67 10.34 -2.30
CA LEU A 86 -11.87 11.49 -1.91
C LEU A 86 -12.23 11.98 -0.51
N GLU A 87 -13.53 12.05 -0.20
CA GLU A 87 -14.02 12.39 1.13
C GLU A 87 -13.60 11.33 2.15
N ILE A 88 -13.74 10.05 1.81
CA ILE A 88 -13.29 8.93 2.65
C ILE A 88 -11.79 9.04 2.95
N ALA A 89 -10.97 9.33 1.94
CA ALA A 89 -9.52 9.47 2.11
C ALA A 89 -9.17 10.65 3.03
N LYS A 90 -9.85 11.79 2.88
CA LYS A 90 -9.68 12.95 3.76
C LYS A 90 -10.13 12.67 5.21
N GLU A 91 -11.22 11.93 5.39
CA GLU A 91 -11.67 11.48 6.72
C GLU A 91 -10.64 10.55 7.36
N TYR A 92 -10.01 9.64 6.61
CA TYR A 92 -8.93 8.78 7.11
C TYR A 92 -7.72 9.60 7.57
N GLU A 93 -7.27 10.56 6.76
CA GLU A 93 -6.18 11.47 7.14
C GLU A 93 -6.55 12.26 8.40
N ALA A 94 -7.73 12.86 8.46
CA ALA A 94 -8.21 13.63 9.62
C ALA A 94 -8.40 12.75 10.87
N ALA A 95 -8.70 11.46 10.72
CA ALA A 95 -8.75 10.49 11.81
C ALA A 95 -7.35 10.08 12.31
N GLY A 96 -6.29 10.44 11.58
CA GLY A 96 -4.91 10.15 11.94
C GLY A 96 -4.37 8.85 11.32
N ALA A 97 -4.90 8.39 10.19
CA ALA A 97 -4.23 7.34 9.42
C ALA A 97 -2.81 7.80 9.05
N GLY A 98 -1.85 6.88 9.07
CA GLY A 98 -0.48 7.15 8.66
C GLY A 98 -0.28 6.99 7.16
N ALA A 99 -1.13 6.20 6.49
CA ALA A 99 -1.11 6.00 5.05
C ALA A 99 -2.51 5.62 4.52
N ILE A 100 -2.71 5.78 3.22
CA ILE A 100 -3.93 5.34 2.52
C ILE A 100 -3.58 4.26 1.50
N SER A 101 -4.28 3.13 1.56
CA SER A 101 -4.27 2.11 0.50
C SER A 101 -5.40 2.39 -0.48
N VAL A 102 -5.09 2.49 -1.77
CA VAL A 102 -6.07 2.80 -2.81
C VAL A 102 -6.16 1.65 -3.80
N LEU A 103 -7.32 0.99 -3.87
CA LEU A 103 -7.58 -0.04 -4.85
C LEU A 103 -7.66 0.58 -6.25
N THR A 104 -6.77 0.15 -7.15
CA THR A 104 -6.79 0.56 -8.56
C THR A 104 -7.23 -0.56 -9.50
N GLU A 105 -7.37 -1.78 -9.02
CA GLU A 105 -7.83 -2.94 -9.79
C GLU A 105 -9.33 -2.80 -10.16
N PRO A 106 -9.70 -2.71 -11.47
CA PRO A 106 -11.05 -2.30 -11.85
C PRO A 106 -12.07 -3.45 -11.93
N LYS A 107 -11.64 -4.71 -12.07
CA LYS A 107 -12.53 -5.84 -12.32
C LYS A 107 -13.12 -6.42 -11.04
N TRP A 108 -12.27 -6.69 -10.07
CA TRP A 108 -12.62 -7.42 -8.85
C TRP A 108 -12.89 -6.50 -7.66
N PHE A 109 -12.20 -5.34 -7.65
CA PHE A 109 -12.30 -4.36 -6.58
C PHE A 109 -13.04 -3.09 -6.99
N LEU A 110 -13.43 -2.96 -8.26
CA LEU A 110 -14.05 -1.77 -8.83
C LEU A 110 -13.23 -0.50 -8.57
N GLY A 111 -11.90 -0.66 -8.60
CA GLY A 111 -10.92 0.40 -8.41
C GLY A 111 -10.68 1.23 -9.66
N SER A 112 -9.86 2.28 -9.54
CA SER A 112 -9.47 3.14 -10.66
C SER A 112 -8.13 3.82 -10.39
N ASN A 113 -7.32 4.00 -11.43
CA ASN A 113 -6.14 4.84 -11.40
C ASN A 113 -6.49 6.31 -11.04
N ASP A 114 -7.67 6.78 -11.44
CA ASP A 114 -8.13 8.13 -11.12
C ASP A 114 -8.35 8.32 -9.63
N TYR A 115 -8.86 7.29 -8.92
CA TYR A 115 -8.99 7.34 -7.46
C TYR A 115 -7.63 7.60 -6.79
N LEU A 116 -6.59 6.86 -7.21
CA LEU A 116 -5.25 7.05 -6.66
C LEU A 116 -4.72 8.44 -6.98
N ARG A 117 -4.85 8.90 -8.23
CA ARG A 117 -4.37 10.21 -8.66
C ARG A 117 -5.02 11.34 -7.86
N GLU A 118 -6.34 11.33 -7.73
CA GLU A 118 -7.06 12.38 -7.03
C GLU A 118 -6.81 12.35 -5.52
N ILE A 119 -6.77 11.16 -4.91
CA ILE A 119 -6.44 11.03 -3.48
C ILE A 119 -5.04 11.55 -3.22
N ALA A 120 -4.02 11.10 -3.98
CA ALA A 120 -2.63 11.50 -3.77
C ALA A 120 -2.39 13.01 -3.96
N GLN A 121 -3.23 13.69 -4.76
CA GLN A 121 -3.17 15.14 -4.91
C GLN A 121 -3.84 15.93 -3.77
N ASN A 122 -4.68 15.28 -2.97
CA ASN A 122 -5.55 15.95 -2.00
C ASN A 122 -5.30 15.54 -0.53
N VAL A 123 -4.39 14.59 -0.29
CA VAL A 123 -3.97 14.19 1.07
C VAL A 123 -2.47 14.45 1.25
N ASN A 124 -2.01 14.53 2.51
CA ASN A 124 -0.61 14.78 2.85
C ASN A 124 0.09 13.56 3.43
N ILE A 125 -0.57 12.41 3.47
CA ILE A 125 -0.03 11.14 3.92
C ILE A 125 0.26 10.22 2.72
N PRO A 126 1.24 9.30 2.82
CA PRO A 126 1.62 8.44 1.71
C PRO A 126 0.47 7.54 1.23
N CYS A 127 0.40 7.35 -0.10
CA CYS A 127 -0.58 6.50 -0.75
C CYS A 127 0.08 5.23 -1.30
N LEU A 128 -0.49 4.08 -0.96
CA LEU A 128 -0.14 2.78 -1.53
C LEU A 128 -1.04 2.49 -2.73
N ARG A 129 -0.47 2.20 -3.90
CA ARG A 129 -1.21 1.59 -5.00
C ARG A 129 -1.47 0.13 -4.69
N LYS A 130 -2.71 -0.24 -4.44
CA LYS A 130 -3.14 -1.62 -4.18
C LYS A 130 -3.71 -2.22 -5.46
N ASP A 131 -2.92 -3.03 -6.15
CA ASP A 131 -3.24 -3.67 -7.43
C ASP A 131 -2.42 -4.95 -7.58
N PHE A 132 -2.77 -5.80 -8.56
CA PHE A 132 -1.96 -6.93 -8.98
C PHE A 132 -0.82 -6.44 -9.88
N THR A 133 0.31 -6.06 -9.30
CA THR A 133 1.49 -5.60 -10.04
C THR A 133 2.15 -6.79 -10.71
N VAL A 134 2.09 -6.86 -12.03
CA VAL A 134 2.59 -7.98 -12.86
C VAL A 134 3.62 -7.55 -13.90
N ASP A 135 3.91 -6.25 -13.97
CA ASP A 135 4.85 -5.67 -14.92
C ASP A 135 5.46 -4.38 -14.36
N GLY A 136 6.72 -4.10 -14.73
CA GLY A 136 7.41 -2.85 -14.36
C GLY A 136 6.70 -1.59 -14.83
N TYR A 137 5.95 -1.68 -15.94
CA TYR A 137 5.07 -0.61 -16.42
C TYR A 137 4.17 -0.07 -15.30
N MET A 138 3.56 -0.97 -14.53
CA MET A 138 2.63 -0.58 -13.45
C MET A 138 3.34 0.18 -12.31
N ILE A 139 4.63 -0.07 -12.09
CA ILE A 139 5.41 0.64 -11.08
C ILE A 139 5.75 2.05 -11.55
N TYR A 140 6.16 2.21 -12.83
CA TYR A 140 6.34 3.53 -13.43
C TYR A 140 5.03 4.32 -13.46
N GLU A 141 3.92 3.68 -13.85
CA GLU A 141 2.58 4.27 -13.82
C GLU A 141 2.19 4.72 -12.41
N ALA A 142 2.43 3.89 -11.37
CA ALA A 142 2.15 4.25 -9.98
C ALA A 142 2.84 5.56 -9.57
N LYS A 143 4.09 5.76 -9.99
CA LYS A 143 4.82 7.01 -9.75
C LYS A 143 4.12 8.20 -10.40
N THR A 144 3.65 8.05 -11.64
CA THR A 144 2.96 9.15 -12.37
C THR A 144 1.58 9.46 -11.76
N LEU A 145 0.97 8.51 -11.07
CA LEU A 145 -0.28 8.68 -10.35
C LEU A 145 -0.11 9.30 -8.95
N GLY A 146 1.13 9.49 -8.47
CA GLY A 146 1.42 10.07 -7.17
C GLY A 146 1.50 9.06 -6.02
N ALA A 147 1.62 7.75 -6.31
CA ALA A 147 1.84 6.74 -5.28
C ALA A 147 3.16 6.99 -4.54
N SER A 148 3.19 6.61 -3.26
CA SER A 148 4.38 6.56 -2.41
C SER A 148 4.87 5.11 -2.22
N ALA A 149 3.99 4.15 -2.47
CA ALA A 149 4.30 2.72 -2.39
C ALA A 149 3.50 1.92 -3.44
N VAL A 150 4.01 0.74 -3.77
CA VAL A 150 3.35 -0.25 -4.62
C VAL A 150 3.24 -1.58 -3.89
N LEU A 151 2.20 -2.36 -4.20
CA LEU A 151 2.05 -3.73 -3.76
C LEU A 151 2.75 -4.66 -4.74
N LEU A 152 3.58 -5.56 -4.23
CA LEU A 152 4.14 -6.71 -4.94
C LEU A 152 3.67 -7.98 -4.23
N ILE A 153 3.30 -9.04 -4.95
CA ILE A 153 2.69 -10.24 -4.36
C ILE A 153 3.53 -11.46 -4.75
N CYS A 154 4.11 -12.16 -3.78
CA CYS A 154 4.93 -13.36 -4.01
C CYS A 154 4.16 -14.43 -4.79
N ALA A 155 2.92 -14.73 -4.42
CA ALA A 155 2.09 -15.76 -5.04
C ALA A 155 1.88 -15.61 -6.57
N ILE A 156 2.14 -14.44 -7.15
CA ILE A 156 1.93 -14.17 -8.59
C ILE A 156 3.18 -13.63 -9.30
N THR A 157 4.30 -13.52 -8.60
CA THR A 157 5.54 -12.90 -9.11
C THR A 157 6.72 -13.82 -8.81
N GLU A 158 7.41 -14.25 -9.85
CA GLU A 158 8.64 -15.05 -9.70
C GLU A 158 9.72 -14.24 -8.96
N LYS A 159 10.53 -14.90 -8.13
CA LYS A 159 11.56 -14.27 -7.28
C LYS A 159 12.50 -13.32 -8.05
N ALA A 160 12.95 -13.70 -9.26
CA ALA A 160 13.81 -12.83 -10.06
C ALA A 160 13.09 -11.54 -10.49
N ARG A 161 11.81 -11.63 -10.84
CA ARG A 161 10.96 -10.48 -11.16
C ARG A 161 10.64 -9.66 -9.92
N LEU A 162 10.45 -10.29 -8.77
CA LEU A 162 10.20 -9.60 -7.52
C LEU A 162 11.36 -8.66 -7.17
N ARG A 163 12.60 -9.14 -7.31
CA ARG A 163 13.81 -8.31 -7.14
C ARG A 163 13.86 -7.16 -8.13
N GLU A 164 13.65 -7.42 -9.42
CA GLU A 164 13.59 -6.39 -10.45
C GLU A 164 12.56 -5.29 -10.12
N TYR A 165 11.37 -5.69 -9.65
CA TYR A 165 10.31 -4.74 -9.31
C TYR A 165 10.63 -3.90 -8.07
N ILE A 166 11.29 -4.50 -7.06
CA ILE A 166 11.82 -3.76 -5.91
C ILE A 166 12.85 -2.73 -6.37
N GLU A 167 13.79 -3.10 -7.24
CA GLU A 167 14.80 -2.19 -7.79
C GLU A 167 14.19 -1.04 -8.60
N ILE A 168 13.16 -1.31 -9.40
CA ILE A 168 12.41 -0.27 -10.14
C ILE A 168 11.76 0.69 -9.15
N ALA A 169 11.04 0.18 -8.14
CA ALA A 169 10.39 1.00 -7.12
C ALA A 169 11.41 1.89 -6.39
N ASP A 170 12.53 1.30 -5.97
CA ASP A 170 13.63 2.00 -5.29
C ASP A 170 14.21 3.13 -6.13
N SER A 171 14.43 2.90 -7.43
CA SER A 171 14.95 3.92 -8.34
C SER A 171 14.06 5.16 -8.42
N LEU A 172 12.75 4.98 -8.22
CA LEU A 172 11.73 6.04 -8.22
C LEU A 172 11.45 6.61 -6.83
N GLY A 173 12.10 6.09 -5.77
CA GLY A 173 11.86 6.48 -4.38
C GLY A 173 10.49 6.02 -3.86
N LEU A 174 9.91 4.98 -4.47
CA LEU A 174 8.72 4.30 -4.00
C LEU A 174 9.10 3.19 -3.03
N SER A 175 8.28 2.95 -2.02
CA SER A 175 8.37 1.75 -1.18
C SER A 175 7.69 0.56 -1.87
N ALA A 176 8.22 -0.64 -1.67
CA ALA A 176 7.58 -1.88 -2.10
C ALA A 176 7.03 -2.62 -0.88
N LEU A 177 5.70 -2.71 -0.76
CA LEU A 177 5.03 -3.61 0.18
C LEU A 177 4.94 -4.99 -0.48
N VAL A 178 5.73 -5.95 0.02
CA VAL A 178 5.81 -7.30 -0.54
C VAL A 178 4.88 -8.22 0.26
N GLU A 179 3.74 -8.59 -0.34
CA GLU A 179 2.74 -9.46 0.29
C GLU A 179 3.16 -10.93 0.21
N ALA A 180 3.16 -11.61 1.36
CA ALA A 180 3.45 -13.01 1.54
C ALA A 180 2.36 -13.70 2.38
N HIS A 181 2.14 -15.00 2.18
CA HIS A 181 1.08 -15.77 2.83
C HIS A 181 1.61 -16.87 3.75
N ASP A 182 2.84 -17.33 3.53
CA ASP A 182 3.47 -18.43 4.26
C ASP A 182 4.98 -18.21 4.45
N GLU A 183 5.63 -19.17 5.09
CA GLU A 183 7.05 -19.15 5.39
C GLU A 183 7.92 -19.11 4.14
N HIS A 184 7.54 -19.86 3.10
CA HIS A 184 8.29 -19.93 1.85
C HIS A 184 8.26 -18.59 1.10
N GLU A 185 7.10 -17.95 1.01
CA GLU A 185 6.95 -16.65 0.38
C GLU A 185 7.69 -15.54 1.15
N ILE A 186 7.77 -15.64 2.49
CA ILE A 186 8.60 -14.74 3.31
C ILE A 186 10.08 -14.90 2.97
N GLU A 187 10.58 -16.13 2.85
CA GLU A 187 11.97 -16.40 2.47
C GLU A 187 12.27 -15.84 1.07
N GLU A 188 11.38 -16.05 0.10
CA GLU A 188 11.51 -15.49 -1.24
C GLU A 188 11.53 -13.96 -1.24
N ALA A 189 10.66 -13.32 -0.45
CA ALA A 189 10.62 -11.86 -0.29
C ALA A 189 11.92 -11.31 0.31
N LEU A 190 12.44 -11.93 1.37
CA LEU A 190 13.70 -11.54 2.01
C LEU A 190 14.88 -11.70 1.04
N ASP A 191 14.95 -12.81 0.33
CA ASP A 191 15.97 -13.09 -0.66
C ASP A 191 15.91 -12.12 -1.86
N ALA A 192 14.71 -11.63 -2.21
CA ALA A 192 14.53 -10.60 -3.23
C ALA A 192 14.95 -9.20 -2.76
N GLY A 193 15.19 -9.00 -1.46
CA GLY A 193 15.59 -7.74 -0.87
C GLY A 193 14.44 -6.87 -0.35
N ALA A 194 13.30 -7.49 -0.01
CA ALA A 194 12.16 -6.76 0.58
C ALA A 194 12.53 -6.09 1.90
N ARG A 195 12.21 -4.80 2.02
CA ARG A 195 12.35 -4.03 3.27
C ARG A 195 11.04 -3.91 4.04
N ILE A 196 9.92 -4.19 3.37
CA ILE A 196 8.59 -4.23 3.97
C ILE A 196 7.91 -5.52 3.53
N ILE A 197 7.55 -6.36 4.48
CA ILE A 197 6.76 -7.58 4.22
C ILE A 197 5.36 -7.37 4.76
N GLY A 198 4.36 -7.57 3.89
CA GLY A 198 2.96 -7.64 4.25
C GLY A 198 2.50 -9.09 4.42
N VAL A 199 1.86 -9.41 5.52
CA VAL A 199 1.25 -10.74 5.67
C VAL A 199 -0.26 -10.62 5.62
N ASN A 200 -0.84 -11.29 4.63
CA ASN A 200 -2.28 -11.35 4.48
C ASN A 200 -2.87 -12.46 5.36
N ASN A 201 -3.58 -12.07 6.42
CA ASN A 201 -4.27 -12.99 7.33
C ASN A 201 -5.46 -13.69 6.69
N ARG A 202 -5.85 -13.31 5.48
CA ARG A 202 -6.92 -13.96 4.72
C ARG A 202 -6.34 -15.05 3.83
N ASN A 203 -6.79 -16.27 4.04
CA ASN A 203 -6.53 -17.36 3.10
C ASN A 203 -7.30 -17.09 1.80
N LEU A 204 -6.60 -16.96 0.69
CA LEU A 204 -7.21 -16.63 -0.60
C LEU A 204 -7.98 -17.80 -1.25
N LYS A 205 -7.86 -19.04 -0.70
CA LYS A 205 -8.54 -20.23 -1.23
C LYS A 205 -9.95 -20.38 -0.67
N ASP A 206 -10.14 -20.11 0.63
CA ASP A 206 -11.40 -20.31 1.35
C ASP A 206 -11.93 -19.05 2.05
N PHE A 207 -11.19 -17.93 1.96
CA PHE A 207 -11.49 -16.63 2.58
C PHE A 207 -11.55 -16.65 4.12
N THR A 208 -11.09 -17.69 4.76
CA THR A 208 -10.91 -17.69 6.21
C THR A 208 -9.88 -16.65 6.64
N VAL A 209 -10.03 -16.12 7.86
CA VAL A 209 -9.16 -15.06 8.38
C VAL A 209 -8.66 -15.46 9.76
N ASP A 210 -7.34 -15.43 9.93
CA ASP A 210 -6.67 -15.69 11.21
C ASP A 210 -5.60 -14.63 11.47
N VAL A 211 -5.86 -13.71 12.39
CA VAL A 211 -4.93 -12.61 12.77
C VAL A 211 -3.64 -13.17 13.40
N HIS A 212 -3.69 -14.34 14.04
CA HIS A 212 -2.52 -15.00 14.62
C HIS A 212 -1.52 -15.47 13.56
N ASN A 213 -1.92 -15.55 12.28
CA ASN A 213 -0.99 -15.84 11.19
C ASN A 213 0.11 -14.76 11.11
N SER A 214 -0.25 -13.49 11.21
CA SER A 214 0.74 -12.39 11.25
C SER A 214 1.66 -12.51 12.47
N GLU A 215 1.14 -12.82 13.65
CA GLU A 215 1.96 -13.02 14.87
C GLU A 215 2.97 -14.16 14.67
N ARG A 216 2.52 -15.28 14.10
CA ARG A 216 3.35 -16.46 13.84
C ARG A 216 4.46 -16.15 12.84
N LEU A 217 4.11 -15.53 11.71
CA LEU A 217 5.03 -15.26 10.61
C LEU A 217 5.98 -14.10 10.90
N ARG A 218 5.59 -13.14 11.75
CA ARG A 218 6.48 -12.04 12.17
C ARG A 218 7.80 -12.54 12.77
N ARG A 219 7.78 -13.69 13.42
CA ARG A 219 8.96 -14.30 14.06
C ARG A 219 10.04 -14.74 13.04
N LEU A 220 9.66 -14.93 11.79
CA LEU A 220 10.55 -15.33 10.69
C LEU A 220 11.20 -14.12 9.99
N VAL A 221 10.66 -12.93 10.21
CA VAL A 221 11.13 -11.70 9.57
C VAL A 221 12.16 -10.99 10.47
N PRO A 222 13.35 -10.64 9.95
CA PRO A 222 14.36 -9.89 10.69
C PRO A 222 13.79 -8.58 11.27
N LYS A 223 14.38 -8.09 12.38
CA LYS A 223 13.88 -6.88 13.08
C LYS A 223 14.05 -5.60 12.29
N ASP A 224 15.02 -5.54 11.40
CA ASP A 224 15.31 -4.43 10.51
C ASP A 224 14.44 -4.42 9.25
N VAL A 225 13.66 -5.47 9.01
CA VAL A 225 12.63 -5.53 7.97
C VAL A 225 11.27 -5.19 8.58
N MET A 226 10.58 -4.21 8.01
CA MET A 226 9.27 -3.76 8.46
C MET A 226 8.20 -4.80 8.16
N PHE A 227 7.20 -4.88 9.03
CA PHE A 227 6.14 -5.86 8.90
C PHE A 227 4.76 -5.21 8.96
N VAL A 228 3.91 -5.53 8.00
CA VAL A 228 2.51 -5.06 7.91
C VAL A 228 1.57 -6.25 8.01
N ALA A 229 0.61 -6.20 8.94
CA ALA A 229 -0.47 -7.18 9.02
C ALA A 229 -1.66 -6.70 8.18
N GLU A 230 -2.15 -7.57 7.30
CA GLU A 230 -3.26 -7.25 6.40
C GLU A 230 -4.44 -8.17 6.64
N SER A 231 -5.65 -7.63 6.52
CA SER A 231 -6.92 -8.34 6.70
C SER A 231 -7.24 -8.78 8.14
N GLY A 232 -8.52 -8.83 8.45
CA GLY A 232 -9.06 -9.46 9.67
C GLY A 232 -9.07 -8.60 10.93
N ILE A 233 -8.46 -7.44 10.92
CA ILE A 233 -8.32 -6.56 12.08
C ILE A 233 -9.64 -5.83 12.33
N LYS A 234 -10.23 -6.01 13.53
CA LYS A 234 -11.56 -5.50 13.89
C LYS A 234 -11.64 -4.85 15.26
N THR A 235 -10.75 -5.19 16.17
CA THR A 235 -10.82 -4.80 17.59
C THR A 235 -9.49 -4.21 18.07
N ALA A 236 -9.52 -3.54 19.23
CA ALA A 236 -8.31 -3.06 19.89
C ALA A 236 -7.42 -4.23 20.35
N GLU A 237 -8.04 -5.34 20.76
CA GLU A 237 -7.34 -6.55 21.17
C GLU A 237 -6.52 -7.15 20.02
N ASP A 238 -7.04 -7.13 18.77
CA ASP A 238 -6.27 -7.53 17.59
C ASP A 238 -5.02 -6.66 17.43
N ILE A 239 -5.16 -5.34 17.63
CA ILE A 239 -4.04 -4.39 17.57
C ILE A 239 -3.02 -4.64 18.68
N ASP A 240 -3.48 -4.96 19.91
CA ASP A 240 -2.59 -5.23 21.04
C ASP A 240 -1.74 -6.49 20.80
N VAL A 241 -2.33 -7.54 20.24
CA VAL A 241 -1.60 -8.75 19.81
C VAL A 241 -0.51 -8.40 18.78
N LEU A 242 -0.86 -7.62 17.76
CA LEU A 242 0.08 -7.22 16.70
C LEU A 242 1.17 -6.27 17.22
N ARG A 243 0.82 -5.38 18.15
CA ARG A 243 1.77 -4.47 18.82
C ARG A 243 2.77 -5.27 19.66
N ALA A 244 2.30 -6.26 20.43
CA ALA A 244 3.16 -7.15 21.21
C ALA A 244 4.11 -7.98 20.32
N ALA A 245 3.68 -8.32 19.10
CA ALA A 245 4.50 -8.99 18.10
C ALA A 245 5.47 -8.05 17.36
N SER A 246 5.51 -6.75 17.69
CA SER A 246 6.35 -5.75 17.00
C SER A 246 6.04 -5.61 15.50
N VAL A 247 4.75 -5.59 15.16
CA VAL A 247 4.25 -5.26 13.83
C VAL A 247 4.32 -3.76 13.62
N ASN A 248 4.84 -3.30 12.48
CA ASN A 248 5.04 -1.88 12.18
C ASN A 248 3.79 -1.19 11.67
N GLY A 249 2.93 -1.91 10.97
CA GLY A 249 1.71 -1.34 10.40
C GLY A 249 0.59 -2.35 10.25
N VAL A 250 -0.62 -1.84 10.14
CA VAL A 250 -1.84 -2.64 9.90
C VAL A 250 -2.61 -2.05 8.73
N LEU A 251 -2.99 -2.91 7.78
CA LEU A 251 -3.81 -2.50 6.63
C LEU A 251 -5.26 -2.92 6.88
N ILE A 252 -6.14 -1.93 6.99
CA ILE A 252 -7.54 -2.10 7.40
C ILE A 252 -8.47 -1.51 6.34
N GLY A 253 -9.23 -2.38 5.67
CA GLY A 253 -10.22 -1.96 4.66
C GLY A 253 -11.65 -2.07 5.18
N GLU A 254 -12.19 -3.29 5.30
CA GLU A 254 -13.60 -3.54 5.57
C GLU A 254 -14.11 -2.81 6.84
N THR A 255 -13.41 -2.95 7.95
CA THR A 255 -13.77 -2.32 9.23
C THR A 255 -13.90 -0.81 9.11
N MET A 256 -12.93 -0.18 8.43
CA MET A 256 -12.93 1.26 8.22
C MET A 256 -13.99 1.70 7.19
N MET A 257 -14.17 0.98 6.09
CA MET A 257 -15.17 1.31 5.07
C MET A 257 -16.60 1.26 5.62
N LEU A 258 -16.92 0.26 6.44
CA LEU A 258 -18.27 0.08 7.01
C LEU A 258 -18.58 1.03 8.17
N SER A 259 -17.57 1.62 8.80
CA SER A 259 -17.79 2.58 9.88
C SER A 259 -18.35 3.90 9.35
N LYS A 260 -19.42 4.41 9.99
CA LYS A 260 -19.95 5.75 9.73
C LYS A 260 -19.12 6.86 10.39
N ASP A 261 -18.41 6.53 11.48
CA ASP A 261 -17.49 7.41 12.20
C ASP A 261 -16.06 6.84 12.07
N LYS A 262 -15.32 7.34 11.08
CA LYS A 262 -13.94 6.90 10.80
C LYS A 262 -13.01 7.27 11.96
N ARG A 263 -13.20 8.45 12.54
CA ARG A 263 -12.38 8.95 13.65
C ARG A 263 -12.59 8.13 14.91
N GLY A 264 -13.84 7.92 15.31
CA GLY A 264 -14.16 7.09 16.48
C GLY A 264 -13.73 5.64 16.29
N MET A 265 -13.87 5.08 15.07
CA MET A 265 -13.41 3.71 14.79
C MET A 265 -11.89 3.62 14.91
N LEU A 266 -11.13 4.55 14.35
CA LEU A 266 -9.67 4.51 14.44
C LEU A 266 -9.19 4.73 15.88
N ALA A 267 -9.84 5.63 16.65
CA ALA A 267 -9.58 5.82 18.07
C ALA A 267 -9.83 4.52 18.86
N LYS A 268 -10.97 3.86 18.63
CA LYS A 268 -11.30 2.57 19.25
C LYS A 268 -10.26 1.51 18.96
N LEU A 269 -9.81 1.39 17.71
CA LEU A 269 -8.76 0.43 17.33
C LEU A 269 -7.41 0.73 18.01
N ARG A 270 -7.12 1.99 18.31
CA ARG A 270 -5.93 2.41 19.08
C ARG A 270 -6.02 2.13 20.58
N GLY A 271 -7.20 1.78 21.09
CA GLY A 271 -7.45 1.66 22.53
C GLY A 271 -7.71 2.98 23.23
N LEU A 272 -8.23 3.99 22.51
CA LEU A 272 -8.55 5.34 23.01
C LEU A 272 -10.06 5.54 23.19
#